data_2bba92731bb2fafbd49107fd0d8da5e9
#
_entry.id   2bba92731bb2fafbd49107fd0d8da5e9
#
_cell.length_a   1.000
_cell.length_b   1.000
_cell.length_c   1.000
_cell.angle_alpha   90.00
_cell.angle_beta   90.00
_cell.angle_gamma   90.00
#
_symmetry.space_group_name_H-M   'P 1'
#
loop_
_entity.id
_entity.type
_entity.pdbx_description
1 polymer ?
#
loop_
_entity_poly.entity_id
_entity_poly.type
_entity_poly.pdbx_seq_one_letter_code
_entity_poly.pdbx_strand_id
1 'polypeptide(L)'
;HLVLIFLSIGCKEDDNIRPFGKDVEAGAPGVVSEIKVKNIPGGAVISYQLPDNPDIMYVRARYKVGQGKEMEARASVYANELTVNGFGDMNEHEVELSCVDRMENEGATTVAVVTPLKPSVLTTFESLEVNATFGGVYVNFKNPEKASLSIHVVTTDSLNQPYEAHVQYTQAEKGPFYVRGFKAEERMFDIYVVDRWGNSSDTLYNVLTPYEETRLNKKLFYPYILPNDVACNAWGGNLAYAWNDDYTPALFVH
;
A
#
# COMPACT_ATOMS: atom_id res chain seq x y z
N HIS A 1 -10.01 46.45 -59.28
CA HIS A 1 -10.42 45.21 -58.57
C HIS A 1 -9.25 44.24 -58.57
N LEU A 2 -8.64 44.08 -57.40
CA LEU A 2 -7.56 43.13 -57.13
C LEU A 2 -8.18 41.80 -56.64
N VAL A 3 -8.06 40.75 -57.45
CA VAL A 3 -8.53 39.42 -57.12
C VAL A 3 -7.39 38.68 -56.42
N LEU A 4 -7.52 38.46 -55.13
CA LEU A 4 -6.60 37.65 -54.33
C LEU A 4 -6.99 36.18 -54.51
N ILE A 5 -6.16 35.41 -55.20
CA ILE A 5 -6.30 33.96 -55.32
C ILE A 5 -5.61 33.31 -54.09
N PHE A 6 -6.39 32.75 -53.18
CA PHE A 6 -5.91 31.90 -52.12
C PHE A 6 -5.60 30.51 -52.68
N LEU A 7 -4.32 30.17 -52.81
CA LEU A 7 -3.85 28.83 -53.05
C LEU A 7 -3.88 28.08 -51.69
N SER A 8 -4.88 27.28 -51.49
CA SER A 8 -4.90 26.29 -50.42
C SER A 8 -3.92 25.14 -50.74
N ILE A 9 -2.73 25.18 -50.13
CA ILE A 9 -1.85 24.00 -50.11
C ILE A 9 -2.44 23.04 -49.11
N GLY A 10 -3.23 22.10 -49.59
CA GLY A 10 -3.64 20.94 -48.79
C GLY A 10 -2.41 20.07 -48.58
N CYS A 11 -2.04 19.80 -47.31
CA CYS A 11 -1.18 18.68 -46.99
C CYS A 11 -1.85 17.42 -47.56
N LYS A 12 -1.24 16.77 -48.55
CA LYS A 12 -1.57 15.39 -48.85
C LYS A 12 -1.18 14.59 -47.61
N GLU A 13 -2.15 14.00 -46.94
CA GLU A 13 -1.90 12.89 -46.03
C GLU A 13 -1.19 11.80 -46.82
N ASP A 14 -0.04 11.40 -46.32
CA ASP A 14 0.72 10.31 -46.90
C ASP A 14 -0.04 9.03 -46.60
N ASP A 15 -0.79 8.51 -47.56
CA ASP A 15 -1.52 7.24 -47.47
C ASP A 15 -0.58 6.02 -47.23
N ASN A 16 0.72 6.25 -47.08
CA ASN A 16 1.73 5.24 -46.75
C ASN A 16 2.02 5.11 -45.26
N ILE A 17 1.35 5.84 -44.38
CA ILE A 17 1.31 5.46 -42.99
C ILE A 17 0.42 4.22 -42.91
N ARG A 18 1.02 3.05 -43.11
CA ARG A 18 0.34 1.79 -42.88
C ARG A 18 -0.21 1.82 -41.45
N PRO A 19 -1.54 1.82 -41.24
CA PRO A 19 -2.06 1.56 -39.93
C PRO A 19 -1.49 0.21 -39.51
N PHE A 20 -0.85 0.17 -38.35
CA PHE A 20 -0.38 -1.07 -37.76
C PHE A 20 -1.45 -2.16 -37.94
N GLY A 21 -1.13 -3.23 -38.69
CA GLY A 21 -1.93 -4.44 -38.67
C GLY A 21 -2.87 -4.75 -39.80
N LYS A 22 -2.73 -4.18 -41.02
CA LYS A 22 -3.63 -4.57 -42.13
C LYS A 22 -3.19 -5.79 -43.02
N ASP A 23 -2.01 -6.33 -42.82
CA ASP A 23 -1.47 -7.37 -43.72
C ASP A 23 -1.06 -8.67 -43.03
N VAL A 24 -1.52 -8.95 -41.84
CA VAL A 24 -1.36 -10.24 -41.20
C VAL A 24 -2.76 -10.75 -40.87
N GLU A 25 -3.25 -11.74 -41.61
CA GLU A 25 -4.24 -12.66 -41.05
C GLU A 25 -3.55 -13.41 -39.91
N ALA A 26 -3.27 -12.68 -38.83
CA ALA A 26 -2.74 -13.25 -37.59
C ALA A 26 -3.87 -14.09 -37.03
N GLY A 27 -3.76 -15.41 -37.18
CA GLY A 27 -4.54 -16.31 -36.36
C GLY A 27 -4.39 -15.94 -34.90
N ALA A 28 -5.34 -16.30 -34.05
CA ALA A 28 -5.27 -16.02 -32.61
C ALA A 28 -3.89 -16.41 -32.07
N PRO A 29 -3.31 -15.58 -31.17
CA PRO A 29 -2.01 -15.85 -30.57
C PRO A 29 -1.97 -17.25 -29.95
N GLY A 30 -0.80 -17.92 -30.03
CA GLY A 30 -0.60 -19.22 -29.40
C GLY A 30 -0.73 -19.15 -27.89
N VAL A 31 -0.67 -20.30 -27.23
CA VAL A 31 -0.75 -20.41 -25.78
C VAL A 31 0.65 -20.35 -25.13
N VAL A 32 0.73 -19.88 -23.90
CA VAL A 32 1.94 -19.99 -23.08
C VAL A 32 2.18 -21.46 -22.68
N SER A 33 3.44 -21.83 -22.54
CA SER A 33 3.88 -23.18 -22.17
C SER A 33 4.86 -23.15 -21.01
N GLU A 34 5.30 -24.30 -20.51
CA GLU A 34 6.26 -24.47 -19.43
C GLU A 34 5.96 -23.61 -18.18
N ILE A 35 4.70 -23.58 -17.77
CA ILE A 35 4.25 -22.79 -16.64
C ILE A 35 4.88 -23.33 -15.34
N LYS A 36 5.52 -22.43 -14.59
CA LYS A 36 6.06 -22.67 -13.24
C LYS A 36 5.51 -21.62 -12.30
N VAL A 37 5.03 -22.06 -11.15
CA VAL A 37 4.46 -21.18 -10.12
C VAL A 37 5.40 -21.15 -8.92
N LYS A 38 5.77 -19.94 -8.50
CA LYS A 38 6.47 -19.65 -7.26
C LYS A 38 5.55 -18.84 -6.35
N ASN A 39 4.99 -19.47 -5.33
CA ASN A 39 4.11 -18.82 -4.39
C ASN A 39 4.87 -17.80 -3.54
N ILE A 40 4.23 -16.64 -3.28
CA ILE A 40 4.72 -15.56 -2.44
C ILE A 40 3.61 -15.11 -1.46
N PRO A 41 3.88 -14.31 -0.42
CA PRO A 41 2.85 -13.81 0.50
C PRO A 41 1.72 -13.08 -0.24
N GLY A 42 0.50 -13.63 -0.15
CA GLY A 42 -0.69 -13.08 -0.82
C GLY A 42 -0.64 -13.05 -2.33
N GLY A 43 0.21 -13.89 -2.97
CA GLY A 43 0.36 -13.93 -4.41
C GLY A 43 1.21 -15.06 -4.95
N ALA A 44 1.56 -14.96 -6.23
CA ALA A 44 2.50 -15.87 -6.90
C ALA A 44 3.23 -15.15 -8.04
N VAL A 45 4.45 -15.59 -8.33
CA VAL A 45 5.17 -15.30 -9.56
C VAL A 45 5.00 -16.50 -10.47
N ILE A 46 4.47 -16.29 -11.67
CA ILE A 46 4.21 -17.30 -12.68
C ILE A 46 5.20 -17.07 -13.82
N SER A 47 6.12 -18.01 -14.00
CA SER A 47 7.06 -18.02 -15.13
C SER A 47 6.50 -18.92 -16.23
N TYR A 48 6.73 -18.54 -17.47
CA TYR A 48 6.20 -19.23 -18.65
C TYR A 48 7.13 -19.06 -19.86
N GLN A 49 6.92 -19.87 -20.87
CA GLN A 49 7.52 -19.71 -22.19
C GLN A 49 6.46 -19.20 -23.18
N LEU A 50 6.82 -18.15 -23.92
CA LEU A 50 5.99 -17.61 -24.99
C LEU A 50 6.00 -18.54 -26.21
N PRO A 51 4.89 -18.63 -26.96
CA PRO A 51 4.89 -19.29 -28.27
C PRO A 51 5.72 -18.47 -29.27
N ASP A 52 6.19 -19.13 -30.31
CA ASP A 52 6.94 -18.51 -31.42
C ASP A 52 5.97 -17.71 -32.33
N ASN A 53 5.56 -16.55 -31.87
CA ASN A 53 4.69 -15.62 -32.57
C ASN A 53 5.19 -14.17 -32.34
N PRO A 54 5.71 -13.50 -33.38
CA PRO A 54 6.29 -12.15 -33.25
C PRO A 54 5.24 -11.05 -32.99
N ASP A 55 3.97 -11.33 -33.17
CA ASP A 55 2.90 -10.33 -33.01
C ASP A 55 2.38 -10.22 -31.58
N ILE A 56 2.81 -11.11 -30.68
CA ILE A 56 2.44 -11.03 -29.25
C ILE A 56 2.94 -9.72 -28.68
N MET A 57 2.05 -9.00 -28.00
CA MET A 57 2.34 -7.75 -27.33
C MET A 57 2.55 -7.95 -25.82
N TYR A 58 1.69 -8.74 -25.18
CA TYR A 58 1.76 -9.04 -23.76
C TYR A 58 1.06 -10.36 -23.40
N VAL A 59 1.38 -10.85 -22.20
CA VAL A 59 0.64 -11.93 -21.55
C VAL A 59 -0.29 -11.32 -20.52
N ARG A 60 -1.53 -11.74 -20.54
CA ARG A 60 -2.59 -11.35 -19.62
C ARG A 60 -2.86 -12.47 -18.63
N ALA A 61 -2.94 -12.16 -17.35
CA ALA A 61 -3.46 -13.05 -16.32
C ALA A 61 -4.78 -12.51 -15.81
N ARG A 62 -5.83 -13.33 -15.79
CA ARG A 62 -7.12 -13.02 -15.14
C ARG A 62 -7.33 -13.96 -13.98
N TYR A 63 -7.75 -13.43 -12.85
CA TYR A 63 -7.97 -14.21 -11.63
C TYR A 63 -8.94 -13.50 -10.70
N LYS A 64 -9.45 -14.22 -9.71
CA LYS A 64 -10.38 -13.68 -8.73
C LYS A 64 -9.73 -13.60 -7.35
N VAL A 65 -9.98 -12.50 -6.65
CA VAL A 65 -9.52 -12.28 -5.28
C VAL A 65 -10.70 -11.92 -4.37
N GLY A 66 -10.55 -12.19 -3.08
CA GLY A 66 -11.56 -11.85 -2.08
C GLY A 66 -12.95 -12.32 -2.49
N GLN A 67 -13.97 -11.52 -2.29
CA GLN A 67 -15.38 -11.83 -2.58
C GLN A 67 -15.72 -12.02 -4.08
N GLY A 68 -14.80 -12.60 -4.85
CA GLY A 68 -14.98 -12.83 -6.29
C GLY A 68 -14.63 -11.62 -7.17
N LYS A 69 -13.91 -10.65 -6.63
CA LYS A 69 -13.42 -9.48 -7.37
C LYS A 69 -12.45 -9.93 -8.47
N GLU A 70 -12.79 -9.61 -9.70
CA GLU A 70 -11.91 -9.91 -10.84
C GLU A 70 -10.70 -8.96 -10.85
N MET A 71 -9.54 -9.57 -11.08
CA MET A 71 -8.26 -8.89 -11.19
C MET A 71 -7.57 -9.28 -12.49
N GLU A 72 -6.78 -8.36 -12.98
CA GLU A 72 -5.97 -8.56 -14.17
C GLU A 72 -4.53 -8.11 -13.89
N ALA A 73 -3.58 -8.91 -14.36
CA ALA A 73 -2.18 -8.54 -14.41
C ALA A 73 -1.65 -8.74 -15.84
N ARG A 74 -0.69 -7.93 -16.25
CA ARG A 74 -0.09 -7.96 -17.58
C ARG A 74 1.42 -7.97 -17.49
N ALA A 75 2.05 -8.75 -18.35
CA ALA A 75 3.49 -8.73 -18.53
C ALA A 75 3.80 -8.55 -20.02
N SER A 76 4.75 -7.69 -20.34
CA SER A 76 5.16 -7.44 -21.72
C SER A 76 5.83 -8.69 -22.32
N VAL A 77 5.87 -8.78 -23.64
CA VAL A 77 6.54 -9.87 -24.38
C VAL A 77 8.03 -10.04 -24.02
N TYR A 78 8.65 -9.02 -23.46
CA TYR A 78 10.06 -9.07 -23.00
C TYR A 78 10.24 -9.67 -21.60
N ALA A 79 9.13 -9.94 -20.89
CA ALA A 79 9.13 -10.59 -19.59
C ALA A 79 8.62 -12.05 -19.74
N ASN A 80 9.34 -12.99 -19.11
CA ASN A 80 8.95 -14.41 -19.06
C ASN A 80 8.31 -14.77 -17.74
N GLU A 81 7.94 -13.77 -16.96
CA GLU A 81 7.24 -13.95 -15.69
C GLU A 81 6.20 -12.84 -15.47
N LEU A 82 5.19 -13.17 -14.69
CA LEU A 82 4.09 -12.32 -14.33
C LEU A 82 3.78 -12.53 -12.85
N THR A 83 3.53 -11.45 -12.12
CA THR A 83 3.17 -11.53 -10.71
C THR A 83 1.68 -11.28 -10.53
N VAL A 84 1.01 -12.20 -9.84
CA VAL A 84 -0.38 -12.07 -9.39
C VAL A 84 -0.40 -11.84 -7.88
N ASN A 85 -1.21 -10.89 -7.41
CA ASN A 85 -1.27 -10.48 -6.02
C ASN A 85 -2.72 -10.19 -5.60
N GLY A 86 -2.95 -10.09 -4.30
CA GLY A 86 -4.23 -9.66 -3.75
C GLY A 86 -5.06 -10.80 -3.16
N PHE A 87 -4.49 -11.99 -3.06
CA PHE A 87 -5.13 -13.11 -2.37
C PHE A 87 -5.09 -12.89 -0.85
N GLY A 88 -6.25 -12.96 -0.22
CA GLY A 88 -6.40 -12.77 1.22
C GLY A 88 -6.27 -14.06 2.04
N ASP A 89 -6.07 -15.21 1.38
CA ASP A 89 -6.00 -16.53 1.98
C ASP A 89 -4.86 -17.38 1.41
N MET A 90 -4.77 -18.64 1.82
CA MET A 90 -3.77 -19.61 1.37
C MET A 90 -4.40 -20.78 0.60
N ASN A 91 -5.60 -20.59 0.07
CA ASN A 91 -6.29 -21.59 -0.71
C ASN A 91 -5.73 -21.67 -2.14
N GLU A 92 -6.12 -22.72 -2.87
CA GLU A 92 -5.83 -22.82 -4.30
C GLU A 92 -6.71 -21.87 -5.09
N HIS A 93 -6.08 -21.13 -6.02
CA HIS A 93 -6.74 -20.21 -6.94
C HIS A 93 -6.32 -20.50 -8.36
N GLU A 94 -7.28 -20.42 -9.27
CA GLU A 94 -7.03 -20.51 -10.69
C GLU A 94 -6.68 -19.15 -11.27
N VAL A 95 -5.63 -19.12 -12.09
CA VAL A 95 -5.17 -17.95 -12.84
C VAL A 95 -5.17 -18.32 -14.33
N GLU A 96 -6.01 -17.64 -15.09
CA GLU A 96 -6.10 -17.81 -16.54
C GLU A 96 -5.04 -16.95 -17.22
N LEU A 97 -4.16 -17.57 -17.99
CA LEU A 97 -3.11 -16.92 -18.79
C LEU A 97 -3.47 -16.95 -20.26
N SER A 98 -3.38 -15.83 -20.94
CA SER A 98 -3.58 -15.71 -22.39
C SER A 98 -2.53 -14.80 -23.01
N CYS A 99 -2.13 -15.10 -24.25
CA CYS A 99 -1.34 -14.17 -25.06
C CYS A 99 -2.28 -13.19 -25.75
N VAL A 100 -1.88 -11.94 -25.84
CA VAL A 100 -2.61 -10.89 -26.55
C VAL A 100 -1.67 -10.26 -27.58
N ASP A 101 -2.17 -10.13 -28.81
CA ASP A 101 -1.43 -9.57 -29.93
C ASP A 101 -1.56 -8.03 -30.00
N ARG A 102 -0.92 -7.42 -30.99
CA ARG A 102 -0.96 -5.96 -31.22
C ARG A 102 -2.32 -5.44 -31.66
N MET A 103 -3.21 -6.32 -32.11
CA MET A 103 -4.57 -5.99 -32.50
C MET A 103 -5.59 -6.26 -31.40
N GLU A 104 -5.12 -6.55 -30.18
CA GLU A 104 -5.92 -6.92 -29.01
C GLU A 104 -6.71 -8.25 -29.21
N ASN A 105 -6.32 -9.11 -30.16
CA ASN A 105 -6.87 -10.45 -30.22
C ASN A 105 -6.27 -11.29 -29.10
N GLU A 106 -7.12 -12.01 -28.40
CA GLU A 106 -6.73 -12.88 -27.29
C GLU A 106 -6.67 -14.33 -27.77
N GLY A 107 -5.55 -14.99 -27.47
CA GLY A 107 -5.35 -16.40 -27.72
C GLY A 107 -6.12 -17.29 -26.75
N ALA A 108 -6.02 -18.60 -26.94
CA ALA A 108 -6.58 -19.56 -26.01
C ALA A 108 -5.92 -19.42 -24.62
N THR A 109 -6.70 -19.69 -23.57
CA THR A 109 -6.25 -19.58 -22.18
C THR A 109 -5.58 -20.87 -21.72
N THR A 110 -4.58 -20.73 -20.86
CA THR A 110 -3.99 -21.82 -20.07
C THR A 110 -4.17 -21.48 -18.60
N VAL A 111 -4.57 -22.46 -17.78
CA VAL A 111 -4.81 -22.26 -16.36
C VAL A 111 -3.56 -22.63 -15.57
N ALA A 112 -3.13 -21.71 -14.69
CA ALA A 112 -2.14 -21.95 -13.65
C ALA A 112 -2.85 -22.03 -12.30
N VAL A 113 -2.50 -23.01 -11.47
CA VAL A 113 -3.00 -23.10 -10.08
C VAL A 113 -1.95 -22.50 -9.16
N VAL A 114 -2.36 -21.52 -8.36
CA VAL A 114 -1.51 -20.85 -7.36
C VAL A 114 -2.03 -21.11 -5.95
N THR A 115 -1.12 -21.31 -5.01
CA THR A 115 -1.44 -21.47 -3.57
C THR A 115 -0.63 -20.43 -2.82
N PRO A 116 -1.17 -19.21 -2.61
CA PRO A 116 -0.42 -18.12 -2.01
C PRO A 116 0.14 -18.49 -0.65
N LEU A 117 1.33 -17.98 -0.33
CA LEU A 117 1.82 -18.02 1.03
C LEU A 117 0.98 -17.07 1.90
N LYS A 118 1.08 -17.21 3.21
CA LYS A 118 0.33 -16.41 4.19
C LYS A 118 0.38 -14.93 3.86
N PRO A 119 -0.77 -14.27 3.63
CA PRO A 119 -0.82 -12.86 3.28
C PRO A 119 -0.31 -11.96 4.41
N SER A 120 0.31 -10.83 4.04
CA SER A 120 0.86 -9.87 5.01
C SER A 120 -0.18 -9.31 5.97
N VAL A 121 -1.45 -9.22 5.56
CA VAL A 121 -2.56 -8.81 6.43
C VAL A 121 -2.71 -9.75 7.63
N LEU A 122 -2.61 -11.05 7.42
CA LEU A 122 -2.70 -12.06 8.49
C LEU A 122 -1.42 -12.11 9.32
N THR A 123 -0.25 -12.04 8.68
CA THR A 123 1.04 -12.03 9.39
C THR A 123 1.16 -10.81 10.30
N THR A 124 0.74 -9.64 9.82
CA THR A 124 0.75 -8.41 10.63
C THR A 124 -0.25 -8.50 11.77
N PHE A 125 -1.47 -8.98 11.51
CA PHE A 125 -2.49 -9.17 12.53
C PHE A 125 -2.02 -10.06 13.68
N GLU A 126 -1.42 -11.20 13.39
CA GLU A 126 -0.90 -12.12 14.41
C GLU A 126 0.26 -11.52 15.23
N SER A 127 0.91 -10.49 14.72
CA SER A 127 2.01 -9.81 15.40
C SER A 127 1.56 -8.60 16.24
N LEU A 128 0.25 -8.27 16.24
CA LEU A 128 -0.27 -7.13 16.98
C LEU A 128 -0.10 -7.32 18.49
N GLU A 129 0.50 -6.34 19.12
CA GLU A 129 0.60 -6.23 20.58
C GLU A 129 0.04 -4.86 20.99
N VAL A 130 -0.98 -4.87 21.84
CA VAL A 130 -1.68 -3.66 22.27
C VAL A 130 -1.52 -3.48 23.76
N ASN A 131 -1.04 -2.31 24.17
CA ASN A 131 -0.78 -2.02 25.57
C ASN A 131 -1.25 -0.59 25.92
N ALA A 132 -1.66 -0.40 27.16
CA ALA A 132 -2.01 0.91 27.70
C ALA A 132 -0.77 1.82 27.76
N THR A 133 -1.01 3.10 27.49
CA THR A 133 -0.02 4.18 27.65
C THR A 133 -0.69 5.44 28.21
N PHE A 134 0.05 6.50 28.43
CA PHE A 134 -0.49 7.76 28.91
C PHE A 134 -1.50 8.35 27.93
N GLY A 135 -2.73 8.53 28.40
CA GLY A 135 -3.83 9.05 27.61
C GLY A 135 -4.29 8.17 26.46
N GLY A 136 -3.93 6.87 26.43
CA GLY A 136 -4.34 6.00 25.34
C GLY A 136 -3.69 4.63 25.30
N VAL A 137 -3.46 4.12 24.09
CA VAL A 137 -2.82 2.84 23.82
C VAL A 137 -1.69 3.00 22.82
N TYR A 138 -0.72 2.11 22.89
CA TYR A 138 0.23 1.92 21.79
C TYR A 138 0.07 0.52 21.18
N VAL A 139 0.29 0.45 19.89
CA VAL A 139 0.12 -0.76 19.09
C VAL A 139 1.45 -1.08 18.42
N ASN A 140 2.06 -2.19 18.80
CA ASN A 140 3.20 -2.75 18.08
C ASN A 140 2.71 -3.69 16.98
N PHE A 141 3.43 -3.72 15.86
CA PHE A 141 3.17 -4.62 14.75
C PHE A 141 4.46 -4.99 14.02
N LYS A 142 4.43 -6.09 13.25
CA LYS A 142 5.48 -6.50 12.32
C LYS A 142 4.88 -6.67 10.93
N ASN A 143 5.54 -6.08 9.94
CA ASN A 143 5.18 -6.16 8.52
C ASN A 143 6.46 -6.42 7.70
N PRO A 144 7.03 -7.64 7.79
CA PRO A 144 8.32 -7.97 7.21
C PRO A 144 8.37 -7.78 5.69
N GLU A 145 7.25 -7.97 5.02
CA GLU A 145 7.13 -7.79 3.57
C GLU A 145 6.95 -6.32 3.15
N LYS A 146 6.89 -5.38 4.10
CA LYS A 146 6.65 -3.94 3.85
C LYS A 146 5.41 -3.71 2.99
N ALA A 147 4.41 -4.56 3.18
CA ALA A 147 3.15 -4.47 2.46
C ALA A 147 2.42 -3.16 2.81
N SER A 148 1.67 -2.64 1.85
CA SER A 148 0.82 -1.46 2.07
C SER A 148 -0.42 -1.88 2.85
N LEU A 149 -0.47 -1.54 4.13
CA LEU A 149 -1.50 -1.93 5.08
C LEU A 149 -2.10 -0.71 5.77
N SER A 150 -3.34 -0.86 6.23
CA SER A 150 -4.00 0.02 7.18
C SER A 150 -4.36 -0.77 8.44
N ILE A 151 -3.95 -0.28 9.60
CA ILE A 151 -4.28 -0.84 10.91
C ILE A 151 -5.34 0.07 11.52
N HIS A 152 -6.53 -0.46 11.71
CA HIS A 152 -7.69 0.25 12.20
C HIS A 152 -7.84 0.04 13.70
N VAL A 153 -8.08 1.12 14.44
CA VAL A 153 -8.35 1.08 15.88
C VAL A 153 -9.73 1.65 16.12
N VAL A 154 -10.64 0.81 16.54
CA VAL A 154 -12.02 1.14 16.86
C VAL A 154 -12.21 1.14 18.36
N THR A 155 -12.95 2.10 18.89
CA THR A 155 -13.35 2.18 20.30
C THR A 155 -14.77 2.72 20.41
N THR A 156 -15.25 2.94 21.61
CA THR A 156 -16.59 3.48 21.85
C THR A 156 -16.55 4.94 22.27
N ASP A 157 -17.54 5.72 21.87
CA ASP A 157 -17.78 7.09 22.33
C ASP A 157 -18.46 7.12 23.70
N SER A 158 -18.85 8.31 24.17
CA SER A 158 -19.56 8.53 25.43
C SER A 158 -20.98 7.95 25.47
N LEU A 159 -21.52 7.55 24.31
CA LEU A 159 -22.83 6.91 24.14
C LEU A 159 -22.69 5.41 23.89
N ASN A 160 -21.50 4.83 24.09
CA ASN A 160 -21.15 3.45 23.79
C ASN A 160 -21.35 3.06 22.31
N GLN A 161 -21.29 4.03 21.38
CA GLN A 161 -21.31 3.74 19.96
C GLN A 161 -19.89 3.52 19.45
N PRO A 162 -19.67 2.46 18.64
CA PRO A 162 -18.33 2.21 18.08
C PRO A 162 -17.98 3.30 17.06
N TYR A 163 -16.75 3.77 17.11
CA TYR A 163 -16.19 4.67 16.11
C TYR A 163 -14.72 4.37 15.86
N GLU A 164 -14.25 4.69 14.66
CA GLU A 164 -12.86 4.55 14.28
C GLU A 164 -12.04 5.68 14.90
N ALA A 165 -11.28 5.35 15.92
CA ALA A 165 -10.46 6.32 16.66
C ALA A 165 -9.18 6.68 15.91
N HIS A 166 -8.62 5.73 15.14
CA HIS A 166 -7.39 5.93 14.39
C HIS A 166 -7.25 4.90 13.27
N VAL A 167 -6.63 5.33 12.16
CA VAL A 167 -6.18 4.45 11.10
C VAL A 167 -4.70 4.73 10.83
N GLN A 168 -3.86 3.73 11.04
CA GLN A 168 -2.44 3.80 10.74
C GLN A 168 -2.17 3.20 9.36
N TYR A 169 -1.98 4.03 8.35
CA TYR A 169 -1.47 3.60 7.05
C TYR A 169 0.03 3.41 7.12
N THR A 170 0.52 2.26 6.68
CA THR A 170 1.94 1.93 6.84
C THR A 170 2.48 1.02 5.74
N GLN A 171 3.77 1.20 5.43
CA GLN A 171 4.64 0.24 4.75
C GLN A 171 5.90 -0.01 5.59
N ALA A 172 5.91 0.48 6.83
CA ALA A 172 7.01 0.24 7.74
C ALA A 172 7.11 -1.24 8.09
N GLU A 173 8.32 -1.73 8.25
CA GLU A 173 8.60 -3.12 8.61
C GLU A 173 8.09 -3.48 10.00
N LYS A 174 8.02 -2.49 10.88
CA LYS A 174 7.53 -2.63 12.26
C LYS A 174 7.09 -1.30 12.85
N GLY A 175 6.23 -1.34 13.89
CA GLY A 175 5.81 -0.20 14.70
C GLY A 175 6.50 -0.14 16.05
N PRO A 176 6.23 0.84 16.91
CA PRO A 176 4.87 1.17 17.34
C PRO A 176 4.23 2.41 16.68
N PHE A 177 2.91 2.51 16.86
CA PHE A 177 2.17 3.77 16.76
C PHE A 177 1.31 3.97 18.01
N TYR A 178 0.82 5.21 18.21
CA TYR A 178 0.12 5.60 19.44
C TYR A 178 -1.25 6.19 19.09
N VAL A 179 -2.26 5.81 19.86
CA VAL A 179 -3.60 6.39 19.79
C VAL A 179 -3.92 7.01 21.13
N ARG A 180 -4.10 8.32 21.16
CA ARG A 180 -4.23 9.12 22.39
C ARG A 180 -5.51 9.95 22.40
N GLY A 181 -5.80 10.61 23.53
CA GLY A 181 -6.96 11.45 23.71
C GLY A 181 -8.05 10.82 24.58
N PHE A 182 -7.72 9.76 25.31
CA PHE A 182 -8.63 9.04 26.18
C PHE A 182 -8.34 9.30 27.65
N LYS A 183 -9.41 9.30 28.45
CA LYS A 183 -9.33 9.34 29.91
C LYS A 183 -8.82 8.02 30.45
N ALA A 184 -8.33 8.03 31.70
CA ALA A 184 -7.92 6.85 32.44
C ALA A 184 -9.15 6.04 32.94
N GLU A 185 -9.97 5.60 32.01
CA GLU A 185 -11.17 4.80 32.22
C GLU A 185 -11.08 3.54 31.37
N GLU A 186 -11.59 2.41 31.88
CA GLU A 186 -11.62 1.15 31.15
C GLU A 186 -12.46 1.28 29.88
N ARG A 187 -11.90 0.83 28.73
CA ARG A 187 -12.59 0.84 27.44
C ARG A 187 -12.08 -0.23 26.49
N MET A 188 -12.91 -0.57 25.52
CA MET A 188 -12.54 -1.47 24.44
C MET A 188 -11.71 -0.74 23.38
N PHE A 189 -10.71 -1.49 22.87
CA PHE A 189 -9.94 -1.15 21.69
C PHE A 189 -9.93 -2.36 20.76
N ASP A 190 -10.69 -2.28 19.69
CA ASP A 190 -10.83 -3.33 18.70
C ASP A 190 -9.92 -3.01 17.52
N ILE A 191 -9.04 -3.94 17.15
CA ILE A 191 -8.01 -3.67 16.15
C ILE A 191 -8.05 -4.73 15.07
N TYR A 192 -8.05 -4.28 13.82
CA TYR A 192 -7.96 -5.13 12.64
C TYR A 192 -7.07 -4.51 11.57
N VAL A 193 -6.62 -5.34 10.64
CA VAL A 193 -5.70 -4.95 9.57
C VAL A 193 -6.38 -5.13 8.22
N VAL A 194 -6.19 -4.18 7.33
CA VAL A 194 -6.71 -4.25 5.94
C VAL A 194 -5.57 -3.98 4.97
N ASP A 195 -5.53 -4.71 3.87
CA ASP A 195 -4.60 -4.47 2.79
C ASP A 195 -5.19 -3.57 1.68
N ARG A 196 -4.36 -3.20 0.71
CA ARG A 196 -4.77 -2.35 -0.42
C ARG A 196 -5.81 -2.98 -1.36
N TRP A 197 -6.02 -4.29 -1.28
CA TRP A 197 -7.02 -5.01 -2.08
C TRP A 197 -8.35 -5.16 -1.36
N GLY A 198 -8.40 -4.78 -0.07
CA GLY A 198 -9.58 -4.85 0.77
C GLY A 198 -9.72 -6.17 1.54
N ASN A 199 -8.66 -7.00 1.56
CA ASN A 199 -8.64 -8.16 2.45
C ASN A 199 -8.48 -7.68 3.89
N SER A 200 -9.32 -8.18 4.79
CA SER A 200 -9.33 -7.83 6.21
C SER A 200 -8.93 -9.03 7.06
N SER A 201 -8.19 -8.78 8.12
CA SER A 201 -7.98 -9.76 9.19
C SER A 201 -9.24 -9.94 10.04
N ASP A 202 -9.16 -10.89 10.97
CA ASP A 202 -10.02 -10.90 12.14
C ASP A 202 -9.79 -9.65 13.00
N THR A 203 -10.64 -9.48 14.05
CA THR A 203 -10.53 -8.37 14.99
C THR A 203 -9.91 -8.84 16.30
N LEU A 204 -8.88 -8.14 16.75
CA LEU A 204 -8.27 -8.31 18.06
C LEU A 204 -9.01 -7.43 19.08
N TYR A 205 -9.69 -8.05 20.03
CA TYR A 205 -10.45 -7.37 21.08
C TYR A 205 -9.59 -7.14 22.31
N ASN A 206 -9.48 -5.90 22.78
CA ASN A 206 -8.74 -5.55 23.98
C ASN A 206 -9.58 -4.65 24.89
N VAL A 207 -9.57 -4.94 26.17
CA VAL A 207 -10.14 -4.04 27.19
C VAL A 207 -8.96 -3.50 28.01
N LEU A 208 -8.71 -2.19 27.93
CA LEU A 208 -7.56 -1.54 28.55
C LEU A 208 -7.97 -0.25 29.25
N THR A 209 -7.25 0.08 30.32
CA THR A 209 -7.37 1.37 31.00
C THR A 209 -6.13 2.18 30.69
N PRO A 210 -6.25 3.28 29.88
CA PRO A 210 -5.16 4.20 29.64
C PRO A 210 -4.58 4.76 30.95
N TYR A 211 -3.29 5.05 30.99
CA TYR A 211 -2.71 5.74 32.13
C TYR A 211 -3.14 7.20 32.13
N GLU A 212 -3.30 7.77 33.34
CA GLU A 212 -3.67 9.18 33.48
C GLU A 212 -2.58 10.08 32.90
N GLU A 213 -2.97 10.98 31.99
CA GLU A 213 -2.07 11.97 31.42
C GLU A 213 -2.15 13.25 32.22
N THR A 214 -1.14 13.50 33.04
CA THR A 214 -1.01 14.74 33.80
C THR A 214 -0.17 15.74 33.02
N ARG A 215 -0.74 16.88 32.65
CA ARG A 215 0.02 17.95 32.03
C ARG A 215 1.02 18.52 33.04
N LEU A 216 2.28 18.45 32.70
CA LEU A 216 3.32 19.08 33.50
C LEU A 216 3.12 20.62 33.51
N ASN A 217 3.15 21.21 34.69
CA ASN A 217 3.09 22.66 34.79
C ASN A 217 4.44 23.26 34.38
N LYS A 218 4.53 23.78 33.17
CA LYS A 218 5.76 24.39 32.63
C LYS A 218 6.32 25.53 33.50
N LYS A 219 5.49 26.20 34.30
CA LYS A 219 5.93 27.26 35.24
C LYS A 219 6.80 26.72 36.37
N LEU A 220 6.79 25.41 36.60
CA LEU A 220 7.65 24.77 37.60
C LEU A 220 9.01 24.37 37.04
N PHE A 221 9.21 24.45 35.72
CA PHE A 221 10.51 24.22 35.13
C PHE A 221 11.44 25.42 35.38
N TYR A 222 12.65 25.12 35.72
CA TYR A 222 13.72 26.09 35.84
C TYR A 222 14.96 25.59 35.12
N PRO A 223 15.79 26.47 34.53
CA PRO A 223 17.04 26.07 33.93
C PRO A 223 17.96 25.50 34.99
N TYR A 224 18.37 24.24 34.83
CA TYR A 224 19.39 23.64 35.67
C TYR A 224 20.77 23.91 35.03
N ILE A 225 21.56 24.79 35.70
CA ILE A 225 22.88 25.19 35.22
C ILE A 225 23.91 24.37 35.99
N LEU A 226 24.68 23.56 35.25
CA LEU A 226 25.79 22.82 35.81
C LEU A 226 27.01 23.72 36.07
N PRO A 227 27.90 23.37 37.01
CA PRO A 227 29.04 24.23 37.39
C PRO A 227 29.99 24.60 36.23
N ASN A 228 29.97 23.86 35.14
CA ASN A 228 30.81 24.10 33.96
C ASN A 228 30.00 24.39 32.69
N ASP A 229 28.72 24.72 32.81
CA ASP A 229 27.91 25.05 31.64
C ASP A 229 28.38 26.37 31.02
N VAL A 230 28.63 26.31 29.71
CA VAL A 230 28.90 27.50 28.92
C VAL A 230 27.59 28.18 28.61
N ALA A 231 27.43 29.45 28.98
CA ALA A 231 26.24 30.22 28.64
C ALA A 231 26.04 30.23 27.11
N CYS A 232 24.90 29.73 26.64
CA CYS A 232 24.55 29.72 25.22
C CYS A 232 24.16 31.12 24.77
N ASN A 233 25.15 32.02 24.66
CA ASN A 233 24.95 33.43 24.24
C ASN A 233 25.25 33.62 22.74
N ALA A 234 25.67 32.56 22.02
CA ALA A 234 26.24 32.66 20.70
C ALA A 234 25.27 33.16 19.60
N TRP A 235 23.95 33.15 19.85
CA TRP A 235 22.95 33.56 18.85
C TRP A 235 21.76 34.28 19.48
N GLY A 236 21.97 35.00 20.59
CA GLY A 236 20.88 35.65 21.33
C GLY A 236 19.89 34.65 21.96
N GLY A 237 20.29 33.39 22.06
CA GLY A 237 19.48 32.32 22.63
C GLY A 237 19.28 32.54 24.13
N ASN A 238 18.03 32.68 24.54
CA ASN A 238 17.63 32.73 25.93
C ASN A 238 16.95 31.41 26.27
N LEU A 239 17.47 30.66 27.25
CA LEU A 239 16.86 29.41 27.73
C LEU A 239 15.38 29.58 28.13
N ALA A 240 14.96 30.83 28.47
CA ALA A 240 13.55 31.11 28.70
C ALA A 240 12.66 30.83 27.49
N TYR A 241 13.20 30.89 26.26
CA TYR A 241 12.43 30.57 25.06
C TYR A 241 12.22 29.04 24.85
N ALA A 242 13.02 28.20 25.46
CA ALA A 242 12.84 26.73 25.39
C ALA A 242 11.53 26.27 26.05
N TRP A 243 10.96 27.10 26.93
CA TRP A 243 9.78 26.82 27.73
C TRP A 243 8.57 27.70 27.38
N ASN A 244 8.72 28.55 26.38
CA ASN A 244 7.64 29.41 25.92
C ASN A 244 6.73 28.66 24.96
N ASP A 245 5.42 28.84 25.13
CA ASP A 245 4.43 28.25 24.19
C ASP A 245 4.38 29.01 22.85
N ASP A 246 5.15 30.10 22.69
CA ASP A 246 5.27 30.80 21.43
C ASP A 246 6.14 30.00 20.45
N TYR A 247 5.56 29.68 19.31
CA TYR A 247 6.20 29.06 18.16
C TYR A 247 7.28 29.98 17.56
N THR A 248 8.38 30.13 18.24
CA THR A 248 9.60 30.70 17.63
C THR A 248 10.51 29.56 17.23
N PRO A 249 10.72 29.35 15.91
CA PRO A 249 11.51 28.25 15.41
C PRO A 249 12.98 28.53 15.54
N ALA A 250 13.57 28.36 16.70
CA ALA A 250 15.01 28.26 16.84
C ALA A 250 15.48 27.99 18.27
N LEU A 251 15.30 26.80 18.77
CA LEU A 251 16.22 26.29 19.78
C LEU A 251 16.49 24.80 19.49
N PHE A 252 17.60 24.55 18.84
CA PHE A 252 18.21 23.22 18.84
C PHE A 252 18.95 23.10 20.17
N VAL A 253 18.44 22.26 21.06
CA VAL A 253 19.19 21.78 22.21
C VAL A 253 19.91 20.54 21.74
N HIS A 254 21.23 20.59 21.66
CA HIS A 254 22.08 19.43 21.43
C HIS A 254 22.26 18.65 22.72
#